data_3a5131240283cba08e88fc7247dbbc9d
#
_entry.id   3a5131240283cba08e88fc7247dbbc9d
#
_cell.length_a   1.000
_cell.length_b   1.000
_cell.length_c   1.000
_cell.angle_alpha   90.00
_cell.angle_beta   90.00
_cell.angle_gamma   90.00
#
_symmetry.space_group_name_H-M   'P 1'
#
loop_
_entity.id
_entity.type
_entity.pdbx_description
1 polymer ?
#
loop_
_entity_poly.entity_id
_entity_poly.type
_entity_poly.pdbx_seq_one_letter_code
_entity_poly.pdbx_strand_id
1 'polypeptide(L)'
;QLNFVDKLCKLIYPKTIFIKEHPARVGSFEAKKVKELLTQNKNLRIIDPRVNNFEIIKNCQYLVSINSKAGYEAILLGKHVITFGESFYKNSNLIKYCQNLSELKNSHNYLEKKISNQEIIDFFSNIKQQCFKGALYDMSPINVKNFSNSIKQILNND
;
A
#
# COMPACT_ATOMS: atom_id res chain seq x y z
N GLN A 1 0.28 14.58 4.04
CA GLN A 1 -0.67 13.44 3.93
C GLN A 1 -2.11 13.90 4.04
N LEU A 2 -2.52 14.66 5.08
CA LEU A 2 -3.92 15.10 5.26
C LEU A 2 -4.45 15.94 4.10
N ASN A 3 -3.62 16.84 3.53
CA ASN A 3 -4.00 17.59 2.32
C ASN A 3 -4.24 16.70 1.09
N PHE A 4 -3.48 15.61 0.96
CA PHE A 4 -3.72 14.61 -0.08
C PHE A 4 -5.08 13.92 0.13
N VAL A 5 -5.39 13.53 1.38
CA VAL A 5 -6.67 12.91 1.73
C VAL A 5 -7.84 13.85 1.43
N ASP A 6 -7.74 15.15 1.78
CA ASP A 6 -8.78 16.13 1.47
C ASP A 6 -9.08 16.21 -0.04
N LYS A 7 -8.03 16.33 -0.84
CA LYS A 7 -8.18 16.36 -2.31
C LYS A 7 -8.76 15.06 -2.86
N LEU A 8 -8.35 13.92 -2.30
CA LEU A 8 -8.86 12.60 -2.69
C LEU A 8 -10.35 12.48 -2.36
N CYS A 9 -10.78 12.93 -1.17
CA CYS A 9 -12.18 12.91 -0.75
C CYS A 9 -13.09 13.67 -1.74
N LYS A 10 -12.65 14.84 -2.16
CA LYS A 10 -13.37 15.67 -3.13
C LYS A 10 -13.42 15.02 -4.52
N LEU A 11 -12.31 14.40 -4.92
CA LEU A 11 -12.15 13.82 -6.25
C LEU A 11 -13.05 12.62 -6.50
N ILE A 12 -13.21 11.74 -5.49
CA ILE A 12 -13.92 10.47 -5.64
C ILE A 12 -15.31 10.46 -4.97
N TYR A 13 -15.78 11.64 -4.52
CA TYR A 13 -17.15 11.75 -3.97
C TYR A 13 -18.17 11.15 -4.96
N PRO A 14 -19.18 10.41 -4.52
CA PRO A 14 -19.59 10.15 -3.12
C PRO A 14 -18.97 8.89 -2.48
N LYS A 15 -17.97 8.25 -3.09
CA LYS A 15 -17.35 7.05 -2.53
C LYS A 15 -16.77 7.30 -1.13
N THR A 16 -17.01 6.38 -0.20
CA THR A 16 -16.46 6.48 1.15
C THR A 16 -14.97 6.14 1.17
N ILE A 17 -14.21 6.99 1.83
CA ILE A 17 -12.78 6.80 2.08
C ILE A 17 -12.58 6.43 3.54
N PHE A 18 -11.81 5.39 3.75
CA PHE A 18 -11.33 4.99 5.06
C PHE A 18 -9.84 5.30 5.16
N ILE A 19 -9.44 6.05 6.20
CA ILE A 19 -8.02 6.26 6.53
C ILE A 19 -7.70 5.63 7.87
N LYS A 20 -6.47 5.16 7.98
CA LYS A 20 -5.93 4.55 9.19
C LYS A 20 -4.51 5.02 9.41
N GLU A 21 -4.18 5.40 10.65
CA GLU A 21 -2.80 5.65 11.05
C GLU A 21 -2.00 4.34 11.11
N HIS A 22 -0.71 4.45 10.92
CA HIS A 22 0.19 3.32 11.16
C HIS A 22 0.20 2.96 12.65
N PRO A 23 0.03 1.69 13.05
CA PRO A 23 -0.09 1.30 14.46
C PRO A 23 1.13 1.69 15.32
N ALA A 24 2.32 1.78 14.72
CA ALA A 24 3.53 2.25 15.40
C ALA A 24 3.66 3.80 15.45
N ARG A 25 2.68 4.54 14.92
CA ARG A 25 2.69 6.01 14.87
C ARG A 25 1.32 6.59 15.19
N VAL A 26 0.62 6.00 16.13
CA VAL A 26 -0.68 6.49 16.60
C VAL A 26 -0.51 7.90 17.17
N GLY A 27 -1.38 8.83 16.76
CA GLY A 27 -1.30 10.25 17.14
C GLY A 27 -0.34 11.08 16.28
N SER A 28 0.16 10.53 15.16
CA SER A 28 0.98 11.29 14.20
C SER A 28 0.17 12.34 13.44
N PHE A 29 -1.14 12.18 13.37
CA PHE A 29 -2.03 13.17 12.80
C PHE A 29 -2.48 14.17 13.89
N GLU A 30 -2.33 15.44 13.61
CA GLU A 30 -2.78 16.50 14.50
C GLU A 30 -4.32 16.44 14.64
N ALA A 31 -4.81 16.22 15.86
CA ALA A 31 -6.23 15.98 16.14
C ALA A 31 -7.14 17.11 15.62
N LYS A 32 -6.69 18.37 15.72
CA LYS A 32 -7.43 19.53 15.21
C LYS A 32 -7.63 19.44 13.69
N LYS A 33 -6.56 19.15 12.94
CA LYS A 33 -6.62 19.01 11.48
C LYS A 33 -7.47 17.82 11.04
N VAL A 34 -7.41 16.73 11.79
CA VAL A 34 -8.25 15.55 11.55
C VAL A 34 -9.72 15.89 11.75
N LYS A 35 -10.08 16.59 12.81
CA LYS A 35 -11.46 17.03 13.06
C LYS A 35 -11.98 17.97 11.97
N GLU A 36 -11.18 18.94 11.54
CA GLU A 36 -11.49 19.82 10.42
C GLU A 36 -11.75 19.04 9.13
N LEU A 37 -10.87 18.09 8.82
CA LEU A 37 -10.97 17.24 7.63
C LEU A 37 -12.25 16.39 7.62
N LEU A 38 -12.63 15.81 8.76
CA LEU A 38 -13.87 15.05 8.92
C LEU A 38 -15.12 15.93 8.77
N THR A 39 -15.06 17.15 9.26
CA THR A 39 -16.17 18.11 9.13
C THR A 39 -16.38 18.53 7.67
N GLN A 40 -15.28 18.72 6.93
CA GLN A 40 -15.31 19.15 5.53
C GLN A 40 -15.65 18.02 4.54
N ASN A 41 -15.35 16.76 4.88
CA ASN A 41 -15.49 15.64 3.99
C ASN A 41 -16.44 14.58 4.54
N LYS A 42 -17.72 14.66 4.19
CA LYS A 42 -18.77 13.74 4.67
C LYS A 42 -18.55 12.28 4.29
N ASN A 43 -17.74 12.02 3.27
CA ASN A 43 -17.38 10.68 2.80
C ASN A 43 -16.10 10.12 3.43
N LEU A 44 -15.48 10.83 4.39
CA LEU A 44 -14.30 10.37 5.10
C LEU A 44 -14.67 9.64 6.40
N ARG A 45 -13.97 8.56 6.68
CA ARG A 45 -14.04 7.80 7.94
C ARG A 45 -12.63 7.47 8.42
N ILE A 46 -12.44 7.45 9.75
CA ILE A 46 -11.17 7.05 10.37
C ILE A 46 -11.37 5.68 11.00
N ILE A 47 -10.39 4.82 10.79
CA ILE A 47 -10.36 3.48 11.37
C ILE A 47 -9.38 3.50 12.55
N ASP A 48 -9.74 2.80 13.63
CA ASP A 48 -8.86 2.59 14.77
C ASP A 48 -7.54 1.94 14.31
N PRO A 49 -6.38 2.50 14.66
CA PRO A 49 -5.07 1.96 14.27
C PRO A 49 -4.83 0.50 14.67
N ARG A 50 -5.53 -0.01 15.67
CA ARG A 50 -5.43 -1.39 16.16
C ARG A 50 -6.16 -2.42 15.31
N VAL A 51 -7.09 -2.00 14.45
CA VAL A 51 -7.80 -2.92 13.55
C VAL A 51 -6.82 -3.56 12.59
N ASN A 52 -6.95 -4.86 12.36
CA ASN A 52 -6.09 -5.61 11.46
C ASN A 52 -6.21 -5.11 10.01
N ASN A 53 -5.09 -4.87 9.35
CA ASN A 53 -5.05 -4.39 7.97
C ASN A 53 -5.73 -5.34 7.00
N PHE A 54 -5.56 -6.65 7.15
CA PHE A 54 -6.17 -7.64 6.27
C PHE A 54 -7.69 -7.58 6.31
N GLU A 55 -8.28 -7.36 7.49
CA GLU A 55 -9.74 -7.23 7.62
C GLU A 55 -10.27 -5.97 6.94
N ILE A 56 -9.53 -4.87 7.02
CA ILE A 56 -9.89 -3.63 6.33
C ILE A 56 -9.79 -3.83 4.82
N ILE A 57 -8.66 -4.36 4.34
CA ILE A 57 -8.39 -4.55 2.91
C ILE A 57 -9.38 -5.52 2.29
N LYS A 58 -9.74 -6.60 2.97
CA LYS A 58 -10.78 -7.55 2.52
C LYS A 58 -12.10 -6.86 2.18
N ASN A 59 -12.47 -5.86 2.98
CA ASN A 59 -13.75 -5.16 2.86
C ASN A 59 -13.70 -3.88 2.02
N CYS A 60 -12.54 -3.49 1.47
CA CYS A 60 -12.44 -2.36 0.55
C CYS A 60 -12.61 -2.79 -0.91
N GLN A 61 -13.00 -1.85 -1.77
CA GLN A 61 -13.05 -2.06 -3.22
C GLN A 61 -11.63 -2.03 -3.80
N TYR A 62 -10.82 -1.08 -3.40
CA TYR A 62 -9.42 -0.91 -3.80
C TYR A 62 -8.65 -0.14 -2.74
N LEU A 63 -7.36 -0.25 -2.78
CA LEU A 63 -6.45 0.45 -1.88
C LEU A 63 -5.74 1.60 -2.60
N VAL A 64 -5.66 2.76 -1.93
CA VAL A 64 -4.81 3.87 -2.36
C VAL A 64 -3.66 4.01 -1.37
N SER A 65 -2.44 4.05 -1.88
CA SER A 65 -1.23 4.13 -1.07
C SER A 65 -0.24 5.13 -1.65
N ILE A 66 0.58 5.73 -0.80
CA ILE A 66 1.76 6.48 -1.27
C ILE A 66 2.91 5.50 -1.49
N ASN A 67 3.34 4.78 -0.45
CA ASN A 67 4.38 3.76 -0.56
C ASN A 67 4.30 2.73 0.59
N SER A 68 3.13 2.27 0.95
CA SER A 68 2.91 1.37 2.08
C SER A 68 2.97 -0.10 1.68
N LYS A 69 3.48 -0.97 2.56
CA LYS A 69 3.36 -2.43 2.43
C LYS A 69 1.92 -2.92 2.30
N ALA A 70 0.94 -2.15 2.76
CA ALA A 70 -0.48 -2.46 2.59
C ALA A 70 -0.88 -2.66 1.12
N GLY A 71 -0.20 -2.01 0.16
CA GLY A 71 -0.41 -2.27 -1.26
C GLY A 71 -0.05 -3.70 -1.67
N TYR A 72 1.08 -4.20 -1.19
CA TYR A 72 1.49 -5.58 -1.40
C TYR A 72 0.51 -6.59 -0.75
N GLU A 73 0.06 -6.30 0.47
CA GLU A 73 -0.97 -7.09 1.17
C GLU A 73 -2.31 -7.09 0.41
N ALA A 74 -2.67 -5.96 -0.19
CA ALA A 74 -3.90 -5.82 -0.97
C ALA A 74 -3.88 -6.67 -2.24
N ILE A 75 -2.74 -6.76 -2.95
CA ILE A 75 -2.60 -7.64 -4.11
C ILE A 75 -2.78 -9.09 -3.72
N LEU A 76 -2.21 -9.52 -2.57
CA LEU A 76 -2.38 -10.87 -2.05
C LEU A 76 -3.86 -11.23 -1.83
N LEU A 77 -4.67 -10.23 -1.50
CA LEU A 77 -6.13 -10.37 -1.31
C LEU A 77 -6.94 -10.12 -2.60
N GLY A 78 -6.28 -10.06 -3.75
CA GLY A 78 -6.93 -9.81 -5.04
C GLY A 78 -7.55 -8.42 -5.18
N LYS A 79 -7.06 -7.43 -4.44
CA LYS A 79 -7.55 -6.05 -4.48
C LYS A 79 -6.72 -5.18 -5.42
N HIS A 80 -7.38 -4.31 -6.15
CA HIS A 80 -6.70 -3.28 -6.93
C HIS A 80 -5.95 -2.30 -6.04
N VAL A 81 -4.77 -1.88 -6.50
CA VAL A 81 -3.89 -0.96 -5.79
C VAL A 81 -3.53 0.22 -6.69
N ILE A 82 -3.77 1.42 -6.18
CA ILE A 82 -3.32 2.66 -6.80
C ILE A 82 -2.23 3.24 -5.92
N THR A 83 -1.05 3.50 -6.47
CA THR A 83 0.06 4.07 -5.72
C THR A 83 0.52 5.40 -6.32
N PHE A 84 0.93 6.31 -5.42
CA PHE A 84 1.41 7.65 -5.77
C PHE A 84 2.89 7.85 -5.44
N GLY A 85 3.57 6.84 -4.93
CA GLY A 85 4.97 6.93 -4.54
C GLY A 85 5.80 5.74 -4.98
N GLU A 86 7.09 5.87 -4.70
CA GLU A 86 8.10 4.87 -5.03
C GLU A 86 7.97 3.65 -4.13
N SER A 87 7.16 2.68 -4.53
CA SER A 87 7.07 1.38 -3.86
C SER A 87 7.81 0.32 -4.68
N PHE A 88 8.38 -0.68 -4.03
CA PHE A 88 9.09 -1.78 -4.68
C PHE A 88 8.21 -2.59 -5.65
N TYR A 89 6.90 -2.47 -5.54
CA TYR A 89 5.92 -3.16 -6.37
C TYR A 89 5.27 -2.28 -7.47
N LYS A 90 5.65 -0.99 -7.60
CA LYS A 90 4.97 -0.03 -8.49
C LYS A 90 4.96 -0.40 -9.97
N ASN A 91 5.98 -1.13 -10.43
CA ASN A 91 6.15 -1.50 -11.85
C ASN A 91 5.36 -2.75 -12.25
N SER A 92 4.54 -3.30 -11.36
CA SER A 92 3.69 -4.44 -11.66
C SER A 92 2.46 -4.04 -12.47
N ASN A 93 2.05 -4.91 -13.40
CA ASN A 93 0.79 -4.79 -14.14
C ASN A 93 -0.46 -4.82 -13.25
N LEU A 94 -0.33 -5.29 -12.01
CA LEU A 94 -1.39 -5.33 -10.99
C LEU A 94 -1.52 -4.01 -10.22
N ILE A 95 -0.71 -3.01 -10.55
CA ILE A 95 -0.65 -1.71 -9.85
C ILE A 95 -0.94 -0.60 -10.84
N LYS A 96 -1.77 0.33 -10.45
CA LYS A 96 -1.89 1.61 -11.13
C LYS A 96 -1.01 2.63 -10.43
N TYR A 97 0.14 2.94 -11.02
CA TYR A 97 0.96 4.06 -10.57
C TYR A 97 0.38 5.37 -11.13
N CYS A 98 0.22 6.36 -10.26
CA CYS A 98 -0.22 7.70 -10.60
C CYS A 98 0.81 8.73 -10.09
N GLN A 99 1.22 9.64 -10.93
CA GLN A 99 2.11 10.74 -10.54
C GLN A 99 1.36 11.82 -9.76
N ASN A 100 0.07 11.98 -10.05
CA ASN A 100 -0.78 12.98 -9.41
C ASN A 100 -2.24 12.50 -9.33
N LEU A 101 -3.04 13.23 -8.52
CA LEU A 101 -4.45 12.87 -8.29
C LEU A 101 -5.34 12.96 -9.54
N SER A 102 -4.98 13.76 -10.55
CA SER A 102 -5.81 13.88 -11.76
C SER A 102 -5.80 12.58 -12.57
N GLU A 103 -4.72 11.81 -12.52
CA GLU A 103 -4.61 10.51 -13.16
C GLU A 103 -5.52 9.44 -12.56
N LEU A 104 -5.96 9.64 -11.31
CA LEU A 104 -6.93 8.75 -10.68
C LEU A 104 -8.27 8.70 -11.42
N LYS A 105 -8.67 9.82 -12.05
CA LYS A 105 -9.91 9.88 -12.85
C LYS A 105 -9.90 8.87 -14.00
N ASN A 106 -8.73 8.56 -14.52
CA ASN A 106 -8.55 7.65 -15.65
C ASN A 106 -8.32 6.20 -15.21
N SER A 107 -8.59 5.87 -13.93
CA SER A 107 -8.32 4.53 -13.38
C SER A 107 -9.54 3.59 -13.50
N HIS A 108 -10.64 4.00 -14.11
CA HIS A 108 -11.87 3.22 -14.21
C HIS A 108 -11.63 1.84 -14.84
N ASN A 109 -11.09 1.81 -16.05
CA ASN A 109 -10.80 0.55 -16.76
C ASN A 109 -9.86 -0.39 -15.96
N TYR A 110 -8.92 0.18 -15.22
CA TYR A 110 -8.04 -0.60 -14.34
C TYR A 110 -8.81 -1.21 -13.18
N LEU A 111 -9.73 -0.47 -12.55
CA LEU A 111 -10.51 -0.93 -11.39
C LEU A 111 -11.58 -1.95 -11.75
N GLU A 112 -12.01 -2.00 -13.01
CA GLU A 112 -12.97 -2.99 -13.51
C GLU A 112 -12.33 -4.31 -13.95
N LYS A 113 -11.02 -4.31 -14.22
CA LYS A 113 -10.30 -5.52 -14.60
C LYS A 113 -10.32 -6.51 -13.44
N LYS A 114 -10.76 -7.75 -13.70
CA LYS A 114 -10.68 -8.83 -12.72
C LYS A 114 -9.24 -9.32 -12.62
N ILE A 115 -8.68 -9.35 -11.41
CA ILE A 115 -7.37 -9.92 -11.12
C ILE A 115 -7.54 -11.44 -10.96
N SER A 116 -6.81 -12.22 -11.74
CA SER A 116 -6.81 -13.68 -11.65
C SER A 116 -5.83 -14.18 -10.58
N ASN A 117 -6.08 -15.38 -10.06
CA ASN A 117 -5.15 -16.02 -9.13
C ASN A 117 -3.76 -16.24 -9.77
N GLN A 118 -3.70 -16.54 -11.07
CA GLN A 118 -2.43 -16.72 -11.76
C GLN A 118 -1.61 -15.44 -11.80
N GLU A 119 -2.23 -14.29 -12.11
CA GLU A 119 -1.55 -12.98 -12.07
C GLU A 119 -0.98 -12.66 -10.68
N ILE A 120 -1.71 -13.04 -9.62
CA ILE A 120 -1.23 -12.88 -8.23
C ILE A 120 -0.02 -13.78 -7.97
N ILE A 121 -0.08 -15.05 -8.37
CA ILE A 121 1.02 -16.02 -8.21
C ILE A 121 2.26 -15.53 -8.95
N ASP A 122 2.11 -15.09 -10.19
CA ASP A 122 3.20 -14.59 -11.02
C ASP A 122 3.84 -13.36 -10.41
N PHE A 123 3.04 -12.42 -9.90
CA PHE A 123 3.51 -11.24 -9.19
C PHE A 123 4.40 -11.59 -7.99
N PHE A 124 3.92 -12.50 -7.11
CA PHE A 124 4.68 -12.91 -5.93
C PHE A 124 5.92 -13.73 -6.29
N SER A 125 5.84 -14.56 -7.31
CA SER A 125 6.96 -15.34 -7.83
C SER A 125 8.08 -14.43 -8.36
N ASN A 126 7.73 -13.40 -9.13
CA ASN A 126 8.68 -12.42 -9.65
C ASN A 126 9.36 -11.62 -8.53
N ILE A 127 8.62 -11.19 -7.52
CA ILE A 127 9.21 -10.52 -6.36
C ILE A 127 10.14 -11.46 -5.60
N LYS A 128 9.73 -12.72 -5.37
CA LYS A 128 10.54 -13.70 -4.66
C LYS A 128 11.88 -13.95 -5.35
N GLN A 129 11.93 -13.96 -6.68
CA GLN A 129 13.17 -14.12 -7.45
C GLN A 129 14.17 -12.97 -7.23
N GLN A 130 13.67 -11.79 -6.87
CA GLN A 130 14.48 -10.60 -6.58
C GLN A 130 14.82 -10.46 -5.09
N CYS A 131 14.33 -11.36 -4.25
CA CYS A 131 14.57 -11.32 -2.82
C CYS A 131 15.78 -12.16 -2.42
N PHE A 132 16.54 -11.63 -1.49
CA PHE A 132 17.63 -12.34 -0.83
C PHE A 132 17.13 -13.01 0.45
N LYS A 133 17.81 -14.08 0.88
CA LYS A 133 17.50 -14.75 2.14
C LYS A 133 17.87 -13.86 3.33
N GLY A 134 16.95 -13.72 4.26
CA GLY A 134 17.12 -12.99 5.50
C GLY A 134 15.79 -12.43 6.01
N ALA A 135 15.68 -12.29 7.31
CA ALA A 135 14.54 -11.68 7.97
C ALA A 135 14.97 -10.43 8.74
N LEU A 136 14.25 -9.33 8.51
CA LEU A 136 14.50 -8.10 9.26
C LEU A 136 14.14 -8.35 10.73
N TYR A 137 14.99 -7.90 11.65
CA TYR A 137 14.84 -8.03 13.12
C TYR A 137 15.09 -9.44 13.70
N ASP A 138 15.48 -10.43 12.90
CA ASP A 138 15.95 -11.72 13.42
C ASP A 138 17.47 -11.71 13.59
N MET A 139 17.95 -11.75 14.83
CA MET A 139 19.37 -11.73 15.19
C MET A 139 19.96 -13.14 15.40
N SER A 140 19.25 -14.19 14.97
CA SER A 140 19.78 -15.54 15.02
C SER A 140 21.07 -15.68 14.18
N PRO A 141 22.06 -16.52 14.59
CA PRO A 141 23.31 -16.72 13.84
C PRO A 141 23.07 -17.14 12.39
N ILE A 142 22.06 -17.95 12.14
CA ILE A 142 21.65 -18.39 10.79
C ILE A 142 21.21 -17.19 9.95
N ASN A 143 20.38 -16.32 10.52
CA ASN A 143 19.89 -15.16 9.80
C ASN A 143 20.99 -14.14 9.53
N VAL A 144 21.87 -13.88 10.49
CA VAL A 144 23.05 -13.01 10.31
C VAL A 144 23.93 -13.52 9.17
N LYS A 145 24.17 -14.84 9.10
CA LYS A 145 24.91 -15.47 8.00
C LYS A 145 24.20 -15.30 6.66
N ASN A 146 22.88 -15.50 6.61
CA ASN A 146 22.09 -15.29 5.40
C ASN A 146 22.18 -13.83 4.92
N PHE A 147 22.02 -12.86 5.81
CA PHE A 147 22.16 -11.43 5.50
C PHE A 147 23.55 -11.10 4.96
N SER A 148 24.63 -11.58 5.62
CA SER A 148 26.00 -11.38 5.16
C SER A 148 26.22 -11.93 3.75
N ASN A 149 25.73 -13.14 3.47
CA ASN A 149 25.84 -13.75 2.14
C ASN A 149 25.04 -12.97 1.09
N SER A 150 23.85 -12.49 1.43
CA SER A 150 23.04 -11.67 0.52
C SER A 150 23.71 -10.35 0.15
N ILE A 151 24.33 -9.68 1.14
CA ILE A 151 25.11 -8.46 0.90
C ILE A 151 26.28 -8.73 -0.04
N LYS A 152 27.04 -9.84 0.20
CA LYS A 152 28.15 -10.24 -0.68
C LYS A 152 27.69 -10.51 -2.12
N GLN A 153 26.50 -11.13 -2.30
CA GLN A 153 25.95 -11.36 -3.64
C GLN A 153 25.62 -10.05 -4.36
N ILE A 154 25.07 -9.07 -3.65
CA ILE A 154 24.78 -7.75 -4.23
C ILE A 154 26.07 -7.06 -4.68
N LEU A 155 27.09 -7.03 -3.81
CA LEU A 155 28.36 -6.36 -4.09
C LEU A 155 29.21 -7.03 -5.17
N ASN A 156 28.99 -8.32 -5.45
CA ASN A 156 29.73 -9.06 -6.49
C ASN A 156 29.02 -9.05 -7.86
N ASN A 157 27.79 -8.54 -7.93
CA ASN A 157 27.02 -8.44 -9.17
C ASN A 157 27.06 -7.03 -9.80
N ASP A 158 27.75 -6.08 -9.13
CA ASP A 158 28.12 -4.76 -9.66
C ASP A 158 29.54 -4.80 -10.24
#